data_1388f60973f995456d4558ddbed6c412
#
_entry.id   1388f60973f995456d4558ddbed6c412
#
_cell.length_a   1.000
_cell.length_b   1.000
_cell.length_c   1.000
_cell.angle_alpha   90.00
_cell.angle_beta   90.00
_cell.angle_gamma   90.00
#
_symmetry.space_group_name_H-M   'P 1'
#
loop_
_entity.id
_entity.type
_entity.pdbx_description
1 polymer ?
#
loop_
_entity_poly.entity_id
_entity_poly.type
_entity_poly.pdbx_seq_one_letter_code
_entity_poly.pdbx_strand_id
1 'polypeptide(L)'
;RDSSTSRGLGDVYKRQGLPDVKGREEILKVHTRNKPLAPDVSLKVIAQRTAGFAGADLENLVNEAALLAARRNRKAITMEDIEEASMKVMAGPEKKSRVVTPEEKKLTAYHEAGHAVAGFYCKHHPRVHEITIIPRGQAGGYTMYLPEKDRSYVTKGEMFEDIVSSLGGRVAEQLILEDISTGASNDLQQATNIARQMITRYGFSERLGPVVYGTSQEETFLGRDFGQGKGYSETTAAEIDSEMRDIIDEAYETCRRTLTEHIDQLHALAKALMEREKLNEEQFNTIMAGGTLPPCEDAKPEQAQPDQTMQPAPVQPAEPAETAERAEPAEQAEPAQPEMPQPDAPEQQD
;
A
#
# COMPACT_ATOMS: atom_id res chain seq x y z
N ARG A 1 -6.93 36.16 49.33
CA ARG A 1 -7.73 36.48 48.11
C ARG A 1 -6.79 36.48 46.93
N ASP A 2 -6.39 35.31 46.45
CA ASP A 2 -5.69 35.20 45.21
C ASP A 2 -6.34 34.11 44.37
N SER A 3 -7.22 34.54 43.51
CA SER A 3 -7.80 33.74 42.46
C SER A 3 -6.91 33.83 41.23
N SER A 4 -5.79 33.16 41.26
CA SER A 4 -5.07 32.80 40.02
C SER A 4 -5.76 31.58 39.41
N THR A 5 -6.92 31.80 38.82
CA THR A 5 -7.49 30.87 37.87
C THR A 5 -6.58 30.85 36.64
N SER A 6 -5.53 30.06 36.70
CA SER A 6 -4.85 29.56 35.53
C SER A 6 -5.89 28.77 34.72
N ARG A 7 -6.54 29.40 33.77
CA ARG A 7 -7.25 28.74 32.71
C ARG A 7 -6.19 28.10 31.82
N GLY A 8 -5.67 26.96 32.29
CA GLY A 8 -4.98 26.06 31.41
C GLY A 8 -6.00 25.63 30.36
N LEU A 9 -5.75 25.99 29.11
CA LEU A 9 -6.38 25.35 27.96
C LEU A 9 -5.93 23.89 28.01
N GLY A 10 -6.66 23.08 28.77
CA GLY A 10 -6.47 21.63 28.75
C GLY A 10 -6.95 21.14 27.41
N ASP A 11 -6.05 20.82 26.52
CA ASP A 11 -6.39 20.11 25.29
C ASP A 11 -7.02 18.78 25.70
N VAL A 12 -8.31 18.62 25.43
CA VAL A 12 -9.02 17.36 25.64
C VAL A 12 -8.81 16.49 24.42
N TYR A 13 -7.87 15.56 24.51
CA TYR A 13 -7.69 14.54 23.47
C TYR A 13 -8.82 13.54 23.53
N LYS A 14 -9.69 13.54 22.52
CA LYS A 14 -10.70 12.51 22.33
C LYS A 14 -10.18 11.51 21.28
N ARG A 15 -9.66 10.38 21.74
CA ARG A 15 -9.26 9.28 20.84
C ARG A 15 -10.53 8.57 20.36
N GLN A 16 -10.74 8.55 19.05
CA GLN A 16 -11.80 7.77 18.41
C GLN A 16 -11.19 6.51 17.81
N GLY A 17 -11.76 5.35 18.12
CA GLY A 17 -11.43 4.10 17.44
C GLY A 17 -11.98 4.08 16.01
N LEU A 18 -11.46 3.17 15.18
CA LEU A 18 -12.02 2.93 13.85
C LEU A 18 -13.46 2.39 13.96
N PRO A 19 -14.35 2.75 13.01
CA PRO A 19 -15.73 2.28 13.03
C PRO A 19 -15.81 0.79 12.69
N ASP A 20 -16.74 0.08 13.35
CA ASP A 20 -17.12 -1.29 12.99
C ASP A 20 -17.93 -1.31 11.68
N VAL A 21 -18.32 -2.51 11.19
CA VAL A 21 -19.08 -2.66 9.93
C VAL A 21 -20.36 -1.82 9.93
N LYS A 22 -21.09 -1.78 11.08
CA LYS A 22 -22.33 -1.00 11.18
C LYS A 22 -22.04 0.49 11.15
N GLY A 23 -21.03 0.93 11.87
CA GLY A 23 -20.57 2.31 11.87
C GLY A 23 -20.15 2.76 10.47
N ARG A 24 -19.40 1.92 9.74
CA ARG A 24 -19.02 2.20 8.35
C ARG A 24 -20.22 2.30 7.41
N GLU A 25 -21.21 1.42 7.56
CA GLU A 25 -22.44 1.48 6.78
C GLU A 25 -23.22 2.79 7.03
N GLU A 26 -23.36 3.22 8.31
CA GLU A 26 -24.02 4.48 8.64
C GLU A 26 -23.24 5.70 8.11
N ILE A 27 -21.91 5.70 8.17
CA ILE A 27 -21.07 6.74 7.60
C ILE A 27 -21.25 6.79 6.08
N LEU A 28 -21.23 5.66 5.40
CA LEU A 28 -21.49 5.57 3.95
C LEU A 28 -22.88 6.13 3.60
N LYS A 29 -23.93 5.83 4.36
CA LYS A 29 -25.27 6.42 4.19
C LYS A 29 -25.26 7.95 4.25
N VAL A 30 -24.43 8.52 5.14
CA VAL A 30 -24.30 9.98 5.24
C VAL A 30 -23.63 10.56 3.98
N HIS A 31 -22.49 9.99 3.54
CA HIS A 31 -21.73 10.52 2.42
C HIS A 31 -22.35 10.24 1.04
N THR A 32 -23.31 9.32 0.97
CA THR A 32 -24.05 9.00 -0.28
C THR A 32 -25.37 9.73 -0.45
N ARG A 33 -25.87 10.50 0.55
CA ARG A 33 -27.19 11.16 0.53
C ARG A 33 -27.47 11.97 -0.73
N ASN A 34 -26.46 12.68 -1.25
CA ASN A 34 -26.59 13.59 -2.38
C ASN A 34 -25.92 13.03 -3.65
N LYS A 35 -25.66 11.74 -3.69
CA LYS A 35 -25.01 11.08 -4.82
C LYS A 35 -25.93 9.98 -5.38
N PRO A 36 -26.22 9.98 -6.69
CA PRO A 36 -27.04 8.94 -7.29
C PRO A 36 -26.27 7.60 -7.28
N LEU A 37 -26.84 6.60 -6.66
CA LEU A 37 -26.32 5.23 -6.64
C LEU A 37 -27.11 4.37 -7.62
N ALA A 38 -26.45 3.49 -8.35
CA ALA A 38 -27.06 2.49 -9.19
C ALA A 38 -27.67 1.35 -8.34
N PRO A 39 -28.66 0.59 -8.88
CA PRO A 39 -29.34 -0.46 -8.12
C PRO A 39 -28.45 -1.62 -7.63
N ASP A 40 -27.28 -1.81 -8.23
CA ASP A 40 -26.30 -2.83 -7.88
C ASP A 40 -25.47 -2.47 -6.64
N VAL A 41 -25.51 -1.21 -6.17
CA VAL A 41 -24.72 -0.73 -5.05
C VAL A 41 -25.32 -1.15 -3.72
N SER A 42 -24.55 -1.91 -2.94
CA SER A 42 -24.89 -2.31 -1.58
C SER A 42 -23.94 -1.67 -0.56
N LEU A 43 -24.41 -0.68 0.20
CA LEU A 43 -23.60 -0.02 1.24
C LEU A 43 -23.12 -0.99 2.32
N LYS A 44 -23.92 -2.03 2.61
CA LYS A 44 -23.53 -3.09 3.53
C LYS A 44 -22.31 -3.88 3.04
N VAL A 45 -22.29 -4.24 1.76
CA VAL A 45 -21.16 -4.96 1.14
C VAL A 45 -19.92 -4.08 1.14
N ILE A 46 -20.09 -2.79 0.82
CA ILE A 46 -18.97 -1.82 0.85
C ILE A 46 -18.41 -1.70 2.28
N ALA A 47 -19.29 -1.57 3.28
CA ALA A 47 -18.88 -1.50 4.67
C ALA A 47 -18.10 -2.75 5.14
N GLN A 48 -18.46 -3.93 4.65
CA GLN A 48 -17.73 -5.17 4.92
C GLN A 48 -16.33 -5.17 4.27
N ARG A 49 -16.23 -4.68 3.03
CA ARG A 49 -14.99 -4.66 2.25
C ARG A 49 -14.03 -3.52 2.62
N THR A 50 -14.45 -2.55 3.43
CA THR A 50 -13.65 -1.40 3.86
C THR A 50 -13.19 -1.53 5.32
N ALA A 51 -12.81 -2.73 5.75
CA ALA A 51 -12.23 -2.95 7.07
C ALA A 51 -11.01 -2.04 7.27
N GLY A 52 -10.91 -1.39 8.43
CA GLY A 52 -9.81 -0.45 8.74
C GLY A 52 -9.98 0.97 8.21
N PHE A 53 -11.03 1.28 7.43
CA PHE A 53 -11.29 2.64 6.97
C PHE A 53 -11.85 3.52 8.10
N ALA A 54 -11.28 4.72 8.23
CA ALA A 54 -11.86 5.80 9.03
C ALA A 54 -13.01 6.50 8.29
N GLY A 55 -13.73 7.38 8.97
CA GLY A 55 -14.81 8.15 8.34
C GLY A 55 -14.35 8.98 7.14
N ALA A 56 -13.16 9.56 7.23
CA ALA A 56 -12.55 10.35 6.14
C ALA A 56 -12.20 9.49 4.91
N ASP A 57 -11.75 8.24 5.13
CA ASP A 57 -11.45 7.31 4.04
C ASP A 57 -12.71 6.90 3.30
N LEU A 58 -13.82 6.68 4.03
CA LEU A 58 -15.12 6.36 3.45
C LEU A 58 -15.72 7.54 2.67
N GLU A 59 -15.53 8.79 3.14
CA GLU A 59 -15.90 9.99 2.40
C GLU A 59 -15.10 10.09 1.09
N ASN A 60 -13.79 9.94 1.19
CA ASN A 60 -12.89 9.97 0.03
C ASN A 60 -13.25 8.88 -0.98
N LEU A 61 -13.52 7.65 -0.52
CA LEU A 61 -13.97 6.54 -1.34
C LEU A 61 -15.21 6.93 -2.18
N VAL A 62 -16.24 7.46 -1.53
CA VAL A 62 -17.50 7.84 -2.21
C VAL A 62 -17.29 9.01 -3.17
N ASN A 63 -16.39 9.95 -2.85
CA ASN A 63 -16.05 11.06 -3.74
C ASN A 63 -15.27 10.57 -4.97
N GLU A 64 -14.28 9.70 -4.78
CA GLU A 64 -13.53 9.11 -5.89
C GLU A 64 -14.40 8.25 -6.81
N ALA A 65 -15.34 7.47 -6.25
CA ALA A 65 -16.31 6.70 -7.02
C ALA A 65 -17.21 7.61 -7.87
N ALA A 66 -17.66 8.75 -7.32
CA ALA A 66 -18.42 9.73 -8.07
C ALA A 66 -17.62 10.35 -9.23
N LEU A 67 -16.33 10.65 -9.01
CA LEU A 67 -15.44 11.14 -10.06
C LEU A 67 -15.20 10.10 -11.16
N LEU A 68 -15.07 8.82 -10.81
CA LEU A 68 -14.92 7.72 -11.76
C LEU A 68 -16.20 7.56 -12.61
N ALA A 69 -17.39 7.55 -11.99
CA ALA A 69 -18.67 7.50 -12.69
C ALA A 69 -18.83 8.68 -13.67
N ALA A 70 -18.46 9.89 -13.25
CA ALA A 70 -18.49 11.08 -14.10
C ALA A 70 -17.54 10.97 -15.30
N ARG A 71 -16.31 10.48 -15.11
CA ARG A 71 -15.33 10.24 -16.20
C ARG A 71 -15.81 9.22 -17.22
N ARG A 72 -16.61 8.24 -16.77
CA ARG A 72 -17.23 7.22 -17.61
C ARG A 72 -18.58 7.66 -18.21
N ASN A 73 -18.96 8.93 -18.01
CA ASN A 73 -20.26 9.48 -18.43
C ASN A 73 -21.48 8.72 -17.87
N ARG A 74 -21.34 8.10 -16.70
CA ARG A 74 -22.41 7.42 -15.99
C ARG A 74 -23.24 8.44 -15.19
N LYS A 75 -24.55 8.23 -15.12
CA LYS A 75 -25.48 9.08 -14.35
C LYS A 75 -25.58 8.70 -12.87
N ALA A 76 -25.10 7.53 -12.51
CA ALA A 76 -25.11 6.98 -11.17
C ALA A 76 -23.83 6.21 -10.91
N ILE A 77 -23.41 6.16 -9.64
CA ILE A 77 -22.25 5.41 -9.17
C ILE A 77 -22.64 3.93 -9.17
N THR A 78 -21.86 3.09 -9.81
CA THR A 78 -22.04 1.63 -9.83
C THR A 78 -21.13 0.96 -8.79
N MET A 79 -21.37 -0.32 -8.50
CA MET A 79 -20.49 -1.09 -7.61
C MET A 79 -19.05 -1.18 -8.15
N GLU A 80 -18.89 -1.31 -9.47
CA GLU A 80 -17.59 -1.27 -10.15
C GLU A 80 -16.81 0.03 -9.89
N ASP A 81 -17.50 1.20 -9.94
CA ASP A 81 -16.86 2.48 -9.66
C ASP A 81 -16.39 2.57 -8.19
N ILE A 82 -17.15 1.97 -7.27
CA ILE A 82 -16.79 1.93 -5.84
C ILE A 82 -15.62 0.98 -5.60
N GLU A 83 -15.59 -0.18 -6.23
CA GLU A 83 -14.48 -1.12 -6.11
C GLU A 83 -13.18 -0.51 -6.63
N GLU A 84 -13.20 0.13 -7.80
CA GLU A 84 -12.03 0.83 -8.34
C GLU A 84 -11.61 2.03 -7.48
N ALA A 85 -12.58 2.79 -6.95
CA ALA A 85 -12.29 3.88 -6.03
C ALA A 85 -11.66 3.39 -4.72
N SER A 86 -12.14 2.26 -4.18
CA SER A 86 -11.57 1.63 -2.98
C SER A 86 -10.11 1.28 -3.20
N MET A 87 -9.79 0.69 -4.34
CA MET A 87 -8.42 0.38 -4.74
C MET A 87 -7.56 1.63 -4.87
N LYS A 88 -8.11 2.70 -5.45
CA LYS A 88 -7.40 3.97 -5.58
C LYS A 88 -7.11 4.62 -4.23
N VAL A 89 -8.02 4.51 -3.27
CA VAL A 89 -7.83 5.04 -1.90
C VAL A 89 -6.76 4.24 -1.16
N MET A 90 -6.76 2.91 -1.29
CA MET A 90 -5.81 2.03 -0.58
C MET A 90 -4.41 2.00 -1.21
N ALA A 91 -4.32 1.81 -2.53
CA ALA A 91 -3.07 1.54 -3.24
C ALA A 91 -2.60 2.71 -4.13
N GLY A 92 -3.42 3.77 -4.24
CA GLY A 92 -3.15 4.89 -5.13
C GLY A 92 -3.62 4.68 -6.58
N PRO A 93 -3.44 5.70 -7.45
CA PRO A 93 -3.88 5.62 -8.85
C PRO A 93 -3.03 4.67 -9.67
N GLU A 94 -3.65 4.02 -10.68
CA GLU A 94 -2.95 3.22 -11.68
C GLU A 94 -1.98 4.06 -12.50
N LYS A 95 -0.76 3.54 -12.73
CA LYS A 95 0.25 4.17 -13.60
C LYS A 95 0.19 3.57 -15.01
N LYS A 96 -0.84 3.90 -15.77
CA LYS A 96 -1.06 3.37 -17.13
C LYS A 96 0.01 3.80 -18.15
N SER A 97 0.81 4.83 -17.85
CA SER A 97 1.85 5.33 -18.74
C SER A 97 3.22 4.69 -18.50
N ARG A 98 3.38 3.85 -17.47
CA ARG A 98 4.65 3.16 -17.23
C ARG A 98 4.83 2.02 -18.22
N VAL A 99 5.88 2.08 -18.99
CA VAL A 99 6.32 0.96 -19.84
C VAL A 99 6.99 -0.06 -18.92
N VAL A 100 6.40 -1.24 -18.81
CA VAL A 100 6.94 -2.37 -18.03
C VAL A 100 7.61 -3.33 -19.00
N THR A 101 8.87 -3.69 -18.74
CA THR A 101 9.56 -4.66 -19.60
C THR A 101 9.00 -6.08 -19.38
N PRO A 102 9.15 -7.01 -20.34
CA PRO A 102 8.72 -8.40 -20.16
C PRO A 102 9.36 -9.07 -18.93
N GLU A 103 10.62 -8.74 -18.64
CA GLU A 103 11.37 -9.23 -17.50
C GLU A 103 10.78 -8.71 -16.17
N GLU A 104 10.51 -7.39 -16.08
CA GLU A 104 9.83 -6.78 -14.93
C GLU A 104 8.42 -7.36 -14.75
N LYS A 105 7.68 -7.57 -15.86
CA LYS A 105 6.35 -8.17 -15.83
C LYS A 105 6.39 -9.60 -15.27
N LYS A 106 7.36 -10.40 -15.70
CA LYS A 106 7.58 -11.75 -15.20
C LYS A 106 7.94 -11.74 -13.72
N LEU A 107 8.89 -10.88 -13.31
CA LEU A 107 9.31 -10.74 -11.92
C LEU A 107 8.11 -10.41 -11.03
N THR A 108 7.36 -9.36 -11.36
CA THR A 108 6.18 -8.94 -10.60
C THR A 108 5.11 -10.04 -10.56
N ALA A 109 4.88 -10.75 -11.68
CA ALA A 109 3.89 -11.83 -11.72
C ALA A 109 4.23 -12.97 -10.76
N TYR A 110 5.49 -13.40 -10.69
CA TYR A 110 5.92 -14.43 -9.74
C TYR A 110 5.93 -13.93 -8.31
N HIS A 111 6.30 -12.66 -8.08
CA HIS A 111 6.26 -12.03 -6.77
C HIS A 111 4.84 -12.03 -6.20
N GLU A 112 3.86 -11.49 -6.93
CA GLU A 112 2.47 -11.45 -6.49
C GLU A 112 1.83 -12.85 -6.38
N ALA A 113 2.15 -13.73 -7.33
CA ALA A 113 1.74 -15.12 -7.24
C ALA A 113 2.30 -15.82 -6.00
N GLY A 114 3.52 -15.49 -5.60
CA GLY A 114 4.15 -16.01 -4.38
C GLY A 114 3.38 -15.63 -3.12
N HIS A 115 3.01 -14.38 -2.96
CA HIS A 115 2.15 -13.91 -1.86
C HIS A 115 0.81 -14.64 -1.85
N ALA A 116 0.16 -14.71 -3.02
CA ALA A 116 -1.17 -15.31 -3.13
C ALA A 116 -1.18 -16.81 -2.82
N VAL A 117 -0.21 -17.58 -3.32
CA VAL A 117 -0.09 -19.01 -3.07
C VAL A 117 0.28 -19.28 -1.61
N ALA A 118 1.27 -18.54 -1.05
CA ALA A 118 1.65 -18.68 0.34
C ALA A 118 0.46 -18.42 1.28
N GLY A 119 -0.25 -17.30 1.08
CA GLY A 119 -1.43 -16.93 1.87
C GLY A 119 -2.59 -17.92 1.72
N PHE A 120 -2.81 -18.49 0.53
CA PHE A 120 -3.89 -19.45 0.28
C PHE A 120 -3.72 -20.75 1.10
N TYR A 121 -2.49 -21.21 1.30
CA TYR A 121 -2.21 -22.41 2.08
C TYR A 121 -2.04 -22.15 3.58
N CYS A 122 -2.07 -20.90 4.02
CA CYS A 122 -2.17 -20.54 5.42
C CYS A 122 -3.61 -20.75 5.93
N LYS A 123 -3.74 -21.31 7.13
CA LYS A 123 -5.04 -21.76 7.67
C LYS A 123 -5.96 -20.60 8.05
N HIS A 124 -5.39 -19.53 8.59
CA HIS A 124 -6.14 -18.42 9.20
C HIS A 124 -5.97 -17.12 8.41
N HIS A 125 -5.12 -17.13 7.37
CA HIS A 125 -4.87 -15.96 6.55
C HIS A 125 -6.14 -15.56 5.77
N PRO A 126 -6.41 -14.25 5.60
CA PRO A 126 -7.55 -13.78 4.81
C PRO A 126 -7.51 -14.29 3.37
N ARG A 127 -8.69 -14.40 2.74
CA ARG A 127 -8.78 -14.85 1.35
C ARG A 127 -8.26 -13.80 0.39
N VAL A 128 -7.65 -14.28 -0.68
CA VAL A 128 -7.25 -13.43 -1.80
C VAL A 128 -8.49 -12.90 -2.50
N HIS A 129 -8.61 -11.59 -2.59
CA HIS A 129 -9.70 -10.91 -3.28
C HIS A 129 -9.33 -10.51 -4.70
N GLU A 130 -8.13 -9.98 -4.86
CA GLU A 130 -7.62 -9.51 -6.15
C GLU A 130 -6.10 -9.58 -6.18
N ILE A 131 -5.56 -9.94 -7.35
CA ILE A 131 -4.12 -9.90 -7.62
C ILE A 131 -3.93 -9.09 -8.89
N THR A 132 -2.96 -8.18 -8.89
CA THR A 132 -2.63 -7.42 -10.10
C THR A 132 -1.15 -7.12 -10.19
N ILE A 133 -0.67 -7.09 -11.42
CA ILE A 133 0.69 -6.65 -11.76
C ILE A 133 0.69 -5.29 -12.47
N ILE A 134 -0.45 -4.58 -12.46
CA ILE A 134 -0.56 -3.21 -12.94
C ILE A 134 0.01 -2.28 -11.85
N PRO A 135 1.04 -1.48 -12.16
CA PRO A 135 1.66 -0.62 -11.16
C PRO A 135 0.69 0.43 -10.61
N ARG A 136 0.65 0.57 -9.26
CA ARG A 136 -0.10 1.62 -8.55
C ARG A 136 0.78 2.32 -7.52
N GLY A 137 0.67 3.63 -7.43
CA GLY A 137 1.47 4.40 -6.46
C GLY A 137 2.97 4.10 -6.60
N GLN A 138 3.59 3.52 -5.59
CA GLN A 138 5.00 3.05 -5.60
C GLN A 138 5.13 1.55 -5.81
N ALA A 139 4.03 0.79 -5.79
CA ALA A 139 4.04 -0.65 -5.96
C ALA A 139 4.07 -1.05 -7.44
N GLY A 140 4.81 -2.12 -7.76
CA GLY A 140 4.84 -2.74 -9.08
C GLY A 140 3.61 -3.59 -9.37
N GLY A 141 3.05 -4.19 -8.33
CA GLY A 141 1.81 -4.97 -8.29
C GLY A 141 1.26 -4.96 -6.87
N TYR A 142 0.22 -5.72 -6.61
CA TYR A 142 -0.26 -6.02 -5.27
C TYR A 142 -1.14 -7.25 -5.23
N THR A 143 -1.14 -7.92 -4.11
CA THR A 143 -2.07 -8.98 -3.74
C THR A 143 -2.96 -8.48 -2.61
N MET A 144 -4.26 -8.38 -2.88
CA MET A 144 -5.23 -7.90 -1.89
C MET A 144 -5.90 -9.05 -1.18
N TYR A 145 -5.93 -8.95 0.13
CA TYR A 145 -6.65 -9.85 1.00
C TYR A 145 -7.82 -9.14 1.67
N LEU A 146 -8.98 -9.78 1.74
CA LEU A 146 -10.13 -9.25 2.46
C LEU A 146 -10.48 -10.15 3.63
N PRO A 147 -10.51 -9.62 4.86
CA PRO A 147 -10.98 -10.37 6.01
C PRO A 147 -12.49 -10.61 5.88
N GLU A 148 -12.95 -11.84 6.13
CA GLU A 148 -14.38 -12.16 6.11
C GLU A 148 -15.19 -11.45 7.21
N LYS A 149 -14.52 -11.08 8.31
CA LYS A 149 -15.14 -10.44 9.49
C LYS A 149 -14.17 -9.45 10.12
N ASP A 150 -14.71 -8.39 10.73
CA ASP A 150 -13.92 -7.53 11.61
C ASP A 150 -13.45 -8.37 12.82
N ARG A 151 -12.14 -8.47 13.00
CA ARG A 151 -11.54 -9.21 14.11
C ARG A 151 -11.14 -8.26 15.21
N SER A 152 -11.53 -8.57 16.44
CA SER A 152 -11.11 -7.81 17.62
C SER A 152 -9.76 -8.28 18.19
N TYR A 153 -9.36 -9.51 17.86
CA TYR A 153 -8.13 -10.14 18.34
C TYR A 153 -7.43 -10.87 17.20
N VAL A 154 -6.10 -10.90 17.28
CA VAL A 154 -5.22 -11.65 16.37
C VAL A 154 -4.39 -12.62 17.22
N THR A 155 -4.29 -13.86 16.80
CA THR A 155 -3.53 -14.89 17.50
C THR A 155 -2.07 -14.93 17.08
N LYS A 156 -1.20 -15.61 17.87
CA LYS A 156 0.20 -15.85 17.51
C LYS A 156 0.34 -16.53 16.14
N GLY A 157 -0.52 -17.55 15.88
CA GLY A 157 -0.51 -18.29 14.61
C GLY A 157 -0.91 -17.43 13.43
N GLU A 158 -1.93 -16.57 13.56
CA GLU A 158 -2.33 -15.61 12.51
C GLU A 158 -1.21 -14.64 12.18
N MET A 159 -0.55 -14.05 13.20
CA MET A 159 0.59 -13.16 12.96
C MET A 159 1.77 -13.87 12.28
N PHE A 160 2.01 -15.15 12.62
CA PHE A 160 3.03 -15.94 11.95
C PHE A 160 2.68 -16.22 10.49
N GLU A 161 1.41 -16.56 10.20
CA GLU A 161 0.91 -16.76 8.83
C GLU A 161 0.98 -15.45 8.00
N ASP A 162 0.74 -14.30 8.62
CA ASP A 162 0.94 -12.98 7.97
C ASP A 162 2.41 -12.76 7.57
N ILE A 163 3.37 -13.21 8.39
CA ILE A 163 4.80 -13.18 8.04
C ILE A 163 5.08 -14.11 6.86
N VAL A 164 4.56 -15.36 6.90
CA VAL A 164 4.74 -16.35 5.83
C VAL A 164 4.22 -15.80 4.49
N SER A 165 3.02 -15.23 4.48
CA SER A 165 2.43 -14.61 3.29
C SER A 165 3.25 -13.41 2.80
N SER A 166 3.71 -12.52 3.71
CA SER A 166 4.55 -11.37 3.37
C SER A 166 5.88 -11.76 2.72
N LEU A 167 6.46 -12.91 3.09
CA LEU A 167 7.69 -13.42 2.50
C LEU A 167 7.49 -14.09 1.13
N GLY A 168 6.23 -14.36 0.74
CA GLY A 168 5.85 -15.11 -0.45
C GLY A 168 6.48 -14.61 -1.74
N GLY A 169 6.45 -13.28 -1.98
CA GLY A 169 7.03 -12.67 -3.16
C GLY A 169 8.53 -12.91 -3.28
N ARG A 170 9.28 -12.64 -2.21
CA ARG A 170 10.73 -12.84 -2.19
C ARG A 170 11.12 -14.32 -2.37
N VAL A 171 10.41 -15.23 -1.75
CA VAL A 171 10.68 -16.67 -1.85
C VAL A 171 10.37 -17.16 -3.27
N ALA A 172 9.30 -16.68 -3.89
CA ALA A 172 8.98 -17.01 -5.28
C ALA A 172 10.04 -16.50 -6.26
N GLU A 173 10.54 -15.26 -6.08
CA GLU A 173 11.66 -14.73 -6.86
C GLU A 173 12.87 -15.66 -6.77
N GLN A 174 13.27 -16.03 -5.57
CA GLN A 174 14.45 -16.88 -5.35
C GLN A 174 14.29 -18.28 -5.95
N LEU A 175 13.10 -18.90 -5.84
CA LEU A 175 12.84 -20.24 -6.36
C LEU A 175 12.83 -20.30 -7.89
N ILE A 176 12.34 -19.24 -8.57
CA ILE A 176 12.04 -19.28 -9.99
C ILE A 176 13.06 -18.49 -10.82
N LEU A 177 13.55 -17.37 -10.30
CA LEU A 177 14.44 -16.45 -11.01
C LEU A 177 15.90 -16.65 -10.60
N GLU A 178 16.16 -17.49 -9.59
CA GLU A 178 17.47 -17.72 -8.99
C GLU A 178 18.17 -16.44 -8.51
N ASP A 179 17.41 -15.34 -8.39
CA ASP A 179 17.86 -14.02 -7.93
C ASP A 179 16.74 -13.35 -7.12
N ILE A 180 17.08 -12.28 -6.44
CA ILE A 180 16.15 -11.53 -5.57
C ILE A 180 16.22 -10.06 -5.93
N SER A 181 15.06 -9.41 -5.94
CA SER A 181 14.95 -7.98 -6.24
C SER A 181 14.82 -7.12 -4.98
N THR A 182 14.96 -5.81 -5.17
CA THR A 182 14.65 -4.82 -4.13
C THR A 182 13.14 -4.61 -3.95
N GLY A 183 12.30 -5.21 -4.80
CA GLY A 183 10.83 -5.10 -4.75
C GLY A 183 10.25 -5.56 -3.42
N ALA A 184 10.82 -6.62 -2.85
CA ALA A 184 10.39 -7.18 -1.57
C ALA A 184 10.78 -6.33 -0.31
N SER A 185 11.31 -5.13 -0.46
CA SER A 185 11.78 -4.31 0.68
C SER A 185 10.67 -3.97 1.66
N ASN A 186 9.48 -3.64 1.17
CA ASN A 186 8.32 -3.34 1.99
C ASN A 186 7.79 -4.58 2.73
N ASP A 187 7.79 -5.74 2.06
CA ASP A 187 7.33 -7.01 2.63
C ASP A 187 8.24 -7.47 3.76
N LEU A 188 9.57 -7.34 3.57
CA LEU A 188 10.55 -7.58 4.62
C LEU A 188 10.37 -6.63 5.81
N GLN A 189 10.09 -5.36 5.55
CA GLN A 189 9.81 -4.39 6.62
C GLN A 189 8.55 -4.77 7.40
N GLN A 190 7.50 -5.17 6.70
CA GLN A 190 6.23 -5.62 7.30
C GLN A 190 6.44 -6.89 8.13
N ALA A 191 7.07 -7.91 7.57
CA ALA A 191 7.39 -9.16 8.27
C ALA A 191 8.22 -8.90 9.55
N THR A 192 9.25 -8.05 9.44
CA THR A 192 10.09 -7.66 10.59
C THR A 192 9.30 -6.92 11.66
N ASN A 193 8.41 -6.01 11.27
CA ASN A 193 7.56 -5.27 12.21
C ASN A 193 6.57 -6.20 12.92
N ILE A 194 5.98 -7.17 12.22
CA ILE A 194 5.08 -8.17 12.83
C ILE A 194 5.86 -9.02 13.84
N ALA A 195 7.00 -9.58 13.46
CA ALA A 195 7.84 -10.40 14.34
C ALA A 195 8.26 -9.61 15.60
N ARG A 196 8.66 -8.34 15.44
CA ARG A 196 8.98 -7.45 16.57
C ARG A 196 7.77 -7.24 17.48
N GLN A 197 6.58 -7.00 16.95
CA GLN A 197 5.38 -6.82 17.75
C GLN A 197 4.98 -8.10 18.48
N MET A 198 5.13 -9.27 17.89
CA MET A 198 4.88 -10.58 18.53
C MET A 198 5.70 -10.70 19.81
N ILE A 199 6.96 -10.30 19.77
CA ILE A 199 7.89 -10.41 20.90
C ILE A 199 7.66 -9.28 21.90
N THR A 200 7.74 -8.02 21.44
CA THR A 200 7.86 -6.88 22.35
C THR A 200 6.54 -6.33 22.87
N ARG A 201 5.46 -6.45 22.07
CA ARG A 201 4.15 -5.89 22.41
C ARG A 201 3.17 -6.92 22.95
N TYR A 202 3.19 -8.13 22.38
CA TYR A 202 2.18 -9.15 22.71
C TYR A 202 2.73 -10.26 23.61
N GLY A 203 4.05 -10.30 23.86
CA GLY A 203 4.67 -11.29 24.74
C GLY A 203 4.48 -12.72 24.23
N PHE A 204 4.50 -12.95 22.90
CA PHE A 204 4.33 -14.26 22.28
C PHE A 204 5.61 -15.08 22.21
N SER A 205 6.69 -14.59 22.83
CA SER A 205 7.96 -15.27 22.98
C SER A 205 7.91 -16.30 24.09
N GLU A 206 8.40 -17.51 23.84
CA GLU A 206 8.58 -18.52 24.88
C GLU A 206 9.85 -18.26 25.71
N ARG A 207 10.88 -17.70 25.07
CA ARG A 207 12.19 -17.43 25.69
C ARG A 207 12.14 -16.20 26.60
N LEU A 208 11.51 -15.14 26.12
CA LEU A 208 11.40 -13.86 26.83
C LEU A 208 10.16 -13.76 27.74
N GLY A 209 9.22 -14.73 27.62
CA GLY A 209 7.99 -14.80 28.38
C GLY A 209 6.94 -13.74 28.02
N PRO A 210 5.79 -13.73 28.74
CA PRO A 210 4.69 -12.82 28.48
C PRO A 210 4.96 -11.43 29.08
N VAL A 211 5.99 -10.76 28.59
CA VAL A 211 6.46 -9.45 29.05
C VAL A 211 6.39 -8.45 27.90
N VAL A 212 5.99 -7.21 28.19
CA VAL A 212 6.04 -6.10 27.24
C VAL A 212 7.38 -5.38 27.35
N TYR A 213 8.09 -5.29 26.24
CA TYR A 213 9.39 -4.63 26.14
C TYR A 213 9.28 -3.30 25.39
N GLY A 214 9.86 -2.26 25.95
CA GLY A 214 9.85 -0.91 25.40
C GLY A 214 8.82 -0.01 26.06
N THR A 215 9.02 1.30 25.94
CA THR A 215 8.06 2.31 26.37
C THR A 215 6.93 2.39 25.35
N SER A 216 5.67 2.49 25.81
CA SER A 216 4.54 2.74 24.93
C SER A 216 4.79 4.02 24.12
N GLN A 217 4.80 3.93 22.79
CA GLN A 217 4.91 5.09 21.89
C GLN A 217 3.69 6.06 22.02
N GLU A 218 2.83 5.84 22.98
CA GLU A 218 1.62 6.64 23.18
C GLU A 218 1.86 7.98 23.87
N GLU A 219 3.06 8.23 24.40
CA GLU A 219 3.43 9.50 25.06
C GLU A 219 4.42 10.33 24.23
N THR A 220 4.31 10.38 22.92
CA THR A 220 4.94 11.44 22.13
C THR A 220 4.18 12.73 22.34
N PHE A 221 4.34 13.31 23.53
CA PHE A 221 3.94 14.69 23.77
C PHE A 221 4.89 15.60 22.98
N LEU A 222 4.33 16.36 22.07
CA LEU A 222 4.99 17.38 21.27
C LEU A 222 6.05 18.14 22.11
N GLY A 223 7.33 17.92 21.82
CA GLY A 223 8.40 18.82 22.25
C GLY A 223 9.49 18.27 23.20
N ARG A 224 9.50 16.98 23.55
CA ARG A 224 10.62 16.39 24.30
C ARG A 224 11.20 15.17 23.59
N ASP A 225 12.04 15.44 22.65
CA ASP A 225 12.93 14.44 22.02
C ASP A 225 14.19 14.29 22.90
N PHE A 226 14.00 13.89 24.15
CA PHE A 226 15.11 13.50 25.01
C PHE A 226 15.24 11.99 24.94
N GLY A 227 16.26 11.51 24.23
CA GLY A 227 16.81 10.15 24.20
C GLY A 227 15.96 9.07 24.84
N GLN A 228 14.97 8.54 24.11
CA GLN A 228 14.19 7.39 24.56
C GLN A 228 15.13 6.18 24.65
N GLY A 229 15.61 5.88 25.85
CA GLY A 229 16.27 4.61 26.12
C GLY A 229 15.32 3.47 25.74
N LYS A 230 15.86 2.37 25.21
CA LYS A 230 15.10 1.19 24.75
C LYS A 230 14.14 0.59 25.82
N GLY A 231 14.26 1.02 27.07
CA GLY A 231 13.48 0.52 28.22
C GLY A 231 13.83 -0.90 28.66
N TYR A 232 14.89 -1.49 28.08
CA TYR A 232 15.42 -2.82 28.42
C TYR A 232 16.94 -2.87 28.19
N SER A 233 17.59 -3.89 28.80
CA SER A 233 19.06 -4.06 28.75
C SER A 233 19.55 -4.44 27.36
N GLU A 234 20.86 -4.25 27.10
CA GLU A 234 21.48 -4.71 25.84
C GLU A 234 21.42 -6.24 25.70
N THR A 235 21.46 -6.98 26.82
CA THR A 235 21.26 -8.44 26.80
C THR A 235 19.87 -8.80 26.27
N THR A 236 18.82 -8.17 26.80
CA THR A 236 17.45 -8.36 26.33
C THR A 236 17.27 -7.93 24.87
N ALA A 237 17.95 -6.85 24.45
CA ALA A 237 17.96 -6.44 23.05
C ALA A 237 18.51 -7.53 22.13
N ALA A 238 19.64 -8.13 22.51
CA ALA A 238 20.26 -9.22 21.75
C ALA A 238 19.36 -10.47 21.68
N GLU A 239 18.64 -10.78 22.77
CA GLU A 239 17.67 -11.86 22.79
C GLU A 239 16.46 -11.59 21.89
N ILE A 240 15.92 -10.35 21.90
CA ILE A 240 14.84 -9.92 20.98
C ILE A 240 15.30 -10.04 19.53
N ASP A 241 16.50 -9.58 19.20
CA ASP A 241 17.05 -9.64 17.84
C ASP A 241 17.28 -11.09 17.38
N SER A 242 17.72 -11.98 18.29
CA SER A 242 17.88 -13.41 18.02
C SER A 242 16.53 -14.07 17.71
N GLU A 243 15.54 -13.86 18.58
CA GLU A 243 14.24 -14.50 18.44
C GLU A 243 13.44 -13.95 17.26
N MET A 244 13.58 -12.66 16.96
CA MET A 244 13.00 -12.07 15.75
C MET A 244 13.56 -12.73 14.48
N ARG A 245 14.87 -13.02 14.47
CA ARG A 245 15.50 -13.75 13.36
C ARG A 245 14.99 -15.17 13.28
N ASP A 246 14.89 -15.87 14.39
CA ASP A 246 14.37 -17.25 14.45
C ASP A 246 12.94 -17.33 13.88
N ILE A 247 12.05 -16.37 14.23
CA ILE A 247 10.68 -16.31 13.70
C ILE A 247 10.68 -16.06 12.18
N ILE A 248 11.51 -15.15 11.69
CA ILE A 248 11.60 -14.86 10.25
C ILE A 248 12.15 -16.06 9.48
N ASP A 249 13.19 -16.71 9.99
CA ASP A 249 13.79 -17.89 9.34
C ASP A 249 12.81 -19.07 9.31
N GLU A 250 12.06 -19.33 10.38
CA GLU A 250 11.01 -20.35 10.42
C GLU A 250 9.88 -20.05 9.41
N ALA A 251 9.44 -18.79 9.34
CA ALA A 251 8.42 -18.36 8.39
C ALA A 251 8.91 -18.47 6.95
N TYR A 252 10.18 -18.10 6.69
CA TYR A 252 10.82 -18.23 5.39
C TYR A 252 10.87 -19.69 4.91
N GLU A 253 11.32 -20.61 5.77
CA GLU A 253 11.39 -22.04 5.44
C GLU A 253 9.98 -22.64 5.26
N THR A 254 9.00 -22.21 6.05
CA THR A 254 7.60 -22.61 5.88
C THR A 254 7.05 -22.13 4.54
N CYS A 255 7.28 -20.88 4.18
CA CYS A 255 6.91 -20.31 2.88
C CYS A 255 7.58 -21.07 1.73
N ARG A 256 8.89 -21.29 1.82
CA ARG A 256 9.67 -22.00 0.80
C ARG A 256 9.14 -23.42 0.56
N ARG A 257 8.87 -24.16 1.63
CA ARG A 257 8.27 -25.49 1.55
C ARG A 257 6.91 -25.43 0.86
N THR A 258 6.02 -24.54 1.29
CA THR A 258 4.69 -24.38 0.72
C THR A 258 4.75 -24.07 -0.78
N LEU A 259 5.58 -23.12 -1.21
CA LEU A 259 5.70 -22.77 -2.62
C LEU A 259 6.36 -23.87 -3.45
N THR A 260 7.26 -24.65 -2.87
CA THR A 260 7.88 -25.81 -3.54
C THR A 260 6.86 -26.94 -3.72
N GLU A 261 6.06 -27.24 -2.71
CA GLU A 261 5.00 -28.27 -2.78
C GLU A 261 3.90 -27.91 -3.79
N HIS A 262 3.69 -26.62 -4.03
CA HIS A 262 2.65 -26.08 -4.91
C HIS A 262 3.19 -25.30 -6.10
N ILE A 263 4.35 -25.71 -6.60
CA ILE A 263 5.08 -25.01 -7.66
C ILE A 263 4.26 -24.91 -8.97
N ASP A 264 3.46 -25.92 -9.28
CA ASP A 264 2.61 -25.92 -10.48
C ASP A 264 1.53 -24.83 -10.43
N GLN A 265 0.94 -24.60 -9.25
CA GLN A 265 -0.05 -23.52 -9.04
C GLN A 265 0.63 -22.17 -9.09
N LEU A 266 1.85 -22.02 -8.55
CA LEU A 266 2.64 -20.82 -8.66
C LEU A 266 2.89 -20.45 -10.13
N HIS A 267 3.30 -21.43 -10.96
CA HIS A 267 3.51 -21.21 -12.39
C HIS A 267 2.20 -20.88 -13.13
N ALA A 268 1.10 -21.57 -12.83
CA ALA A 268 -0.19 -21.34 -13.46
C ALA A 268 -0.70 -19.94 -13.15
N LEU A 269 -0.58 -19.51 -11.89
CA LEU A 269 -1.01 -18.20 -11.43
C LEU A 269 -0.16 -17.07 -12.05
N ALA A 270 1.17 -17.20 -12.02
CA ALA A 270 2.08 -16.23 -12.64
C ALA A 270 1.82 -16.10 -14.15
N LYS A 271 1.60 -17.22 -14.86
CA LYS A 271 1.24 -17.21 -16.28
C LYS A 271 -0.06 -16.45 -16.52
N ALA A 272 -1.10 -16.74 -15.74
CA ALA A 272 -2.38 -16.05 -15.87
C ALA A 272 -2.26 -14.55 -15.59
N LEU A 273 -1.42 -14.13 -14.62
CA LEU A 273 -1.13 -12.72 -14.35
C LEU A 273 -0.38 -12.05 -15.51
N MET A 274 0.58 -12.73 -16.13
CA MET A 274 1.26 -12.19 -17.31
C MET A 274 0.33 -11.99 -18.51
N GLU A 275 -0.70 -12.85 -18.65
CA GLU A 275 -1.67 -12.77 -19.74
C GLU A 275 -2.77 -11.72 -19.49
N ARG A 276 -3.29 -11.64 -18.25
CA ARG A 276 -4.48 -10.88 -17.89
C ARG A 276 -4.21 -9.61 -17.10
N GLU A 277 -3.00 -9.49 -16.54
CA GLU A 277 -2.52 -8.39 -15.68
C GLU A 277 -3.27 -8.24 -14.35
N LYS A 278 -4.49 -8.76 -14.27
CA LYS A 278 -5.35 -8.70 -13.10
C LYS A 278 -6.20 -9.98 -13.00
N LEU A 279 -6.34 -10.52 -11.80
CA LEU A 279 -7.18 -11.66 -11.48
C LEU A 279 -8.07 -11.32 -10.29
N ASN A 280 -9.37 -11.65 -10.39
CA ASN A 280 -10.30 -11.57 -9.28
C ASN A 280 -10.33 -12.86 -8.46
N GLU A 281 -11.08 -12.87 -7.36
CA GLU A 281 -11.23 -14.00 -6.44
C GLU A 281 -11.67 -15.29 -7.13
N GLU A 282 -12.65 -15.22 -8.05
CA GLU A 282 -13.18 -16.40 -8.76
C GLU A 282 -12.14 -17.01 -9.69
N GLN A 283 -11.43 -16.17 -10.44
CA GLN A 283 -10.36 -16.59 -11.34
C GLN A 283 -9.19 -17.20 -10.57
N PHE A 284 -8.80 -16.57 -9.47
CA PHE A 284 -7.78 -17.08 -8.57
C PHE A 284 -8.17 -18.47 -8.03
N ASN A 285 -9.37 -18.61 -7.46
CA ASN A 285 -9.84 -19.88 -6.90
C ASN A 285 -9.96 -20.97 -7.98
N THR A 286 -10.33 -20.62 -9.22
CA THR A 286 -10.37 -21.56 -10.34
C THR A 286 -8.98 -22.11 -10.65
N ILE A 287 -7.94 -21.26 -10.70
CA ILE A 287 -6.55 -21.68 -10.93
C ILE A 287 -6.08 -22.57 -9.77
N MET A 288 -6.34 -22.15 -8.53
CA MET A 288 -5.90 -22.91 -7.33
C MET A 288 -6.56 -24.29 -7.25
N ALA A 289 -7.77 -24.45 -7.81
CA ALA A 289 -8.44 -25.75 -7.96
C ALA A 289 -7.94 -26.57 -9.15
N GLY A 290 -6.95 -26.10 -9.92
CA GLY A 290 -6.44 -26.78 -11.11
C GLY A 290 -7.31 -26.59 -12.36
N GLY A 291 -8.25 -25.66 -12.34
CA GLY A 291 -9.10 -25.29 -13.49
C GLY A 291 -8.38 -24.37 -14.48
N THR A 292 -8.94 -24.26 -15.67
CA THR A 292 -8.47 -23.35 -16.72
C THR A 292 -9.43 -22.17 -16.86
N LEU A 293 -8.87 -20.98 -17.01
CA LEU A 293 -9.68 -19.78 -17.26
C LEU A 293 -10.13 -19.72 -18.73
N PRO A 294 -11.31 -19.16 -19.03
CA PRO A 294 -11.73 -18.91 -20.41
C PRO A 294 -10.75 -17.94 -21.09
N PRO A 295 -10.63 -17.95 -22.43
CA PRO A 295 -9.76 -17.01 -23.15
C PRO A 295 -10.07 -15.56 -22.80
N CYS A 296 -9.04 -14.68 -22.79
CA CYS A 296 -9.25 -13.24 -22.59
C CYS A 296 -10.09 -12.68 -23.76
N GLU A 297 -11.24 -12.08 -23.48
CA GLU A 297 -12.05 -11.41 -24.50
C GLU A 297 -11.38 -10.13 -25.05
N ASP A 298 -10.38 -9.59 -24.34
CA ASP A 298 -9.67 -8.35 -24.68
C ASP A 298 -8.36 -8.53 -25.44
N ALA A 299 -8.04 -9.74 -25.92
CA ALA A 299 -6.96 -9.93 -26.87
C ALA A 299 -7.38 -9.38 -28.25
N LYS A 300 -7.51 -8.04 -28.37
CA LYS A 300 -7.46 -7.39 -29.68
C LYS A 300 -6.13 -7.76 -30.29
N PRO A 301 -6.11 -8.39 -31.48
CA PRO A 301 -4.84 -8.59 -32.18
C PRO A 301 -4.20 -7.22 -32.37
N GLU A 302 -2.99 -7.08 -31.92
CA GLU A 302 -2.12 -5.94 -32.22
C GLU A 302 -2.11 -5.79 -33.75
N GLN A 303 -2.95 -4.88 -34.24
CA GLN A 303 -2.96 -4.53 -35.66
C GLN A 303 -1.61 -3.86 -35.90
N ALA A 304 -0.70 -4.61 -36.51
CA ALA A 304 0.50 -4.07 -37.12
C ALA A 304 0.08 -2.86 -37.95
N GLN A 305 0.40 -1.66 -37.46
CA GLN A 305 0.21 -0.45 -38.25
C GLN A 305 1.11 -0.59 -39.49
N PRO A 306 0.54 -0.51 -40.70
CA PRO A 306 1.39 -0.46 -41.87
C PRO A 306 2.24 0.79 -41.79
N ASP A 307 3.54 0.60 -41.95
CA ASP A 307 4.57 1.59 -42.06
C ASP A 307 4.15 2.67 -43.10
N GLN A 308 3.57 3.76 -42.60
CA GLN A 308 3.33 4.95 -43.43
C GLN A 308 4.64 5.71 -43.47
N THR A 309 5.45 5.37 -44.47
CA THR A 309 6.52 6.23 -44.97
C THR A 309 5.96 7.63 -45.16
N MET A 310 6.26 8.52 -44.22
CA MET A 310 5.96 9.95 -44.31
C MET A 310 6.69 10.51 -45.55
N GLN A 311 5.92 10.78 -46.60
CA GLN A 311 6.37 11.71 -47.63
C GLN A 311 6.38 13.12 -47.04
N PRO A 312 7.46 13.90 -47.16
CA PRO A 312 7.48 15.25 -46.68
C PRO A 312 6.53 16.13 -47.49
N ALA A 313 5.63 16.83 -46.81
CA ALA A 313 4.77 17.84 -47.43
C ALA A 313 5.59 19.01 -47.98
N PRO A 314 5.20 19.61 -49.14
CA PRO A 314 5.92 20.71 -49.72
C PRO A 314 5.81 21.97 -48.85
N VAL A 315 6.98 22.52 -48.50
CA VAL A 315 7.11 23.78 -47.75
C VAL A 315 6.72 24.94 -48.66
N GLN A 316 5.66 25.69 -48.32
CA GLN A 316 5.38 26.99 -48.94
C GLN A 316 6.26 28.06 -48.28
N PRO A 317 6.83 29.01 -49.06
CA PRO A 317 7.64 30.07 -48.49
C PRO A 317 6.74 31.07 -47.76
N ALA A 318 7.11 31.40 -46.50
CA ALA A 318 6.48 32.45 -45.72
C ALA A 318 6.99 33.81 -46.17
N GLU A 319 6.07 34.76 -46.39
CA GLU A 319 6.36 36.18 -46.59
C GLU A 319 6.99 36.83 -45.35
N PRO A 320 7.85 37.86 -45.49
CA PRO A 320 8.52 38.51 -44.38
C PRO A 320 7.56 39.47 -43.66
N ALA A 321 7.37 39.25 -42.36
CA ALA A 321 6.67 40.19 -41.50
C ALA A 321 7.62 41.34 -41.06
N GLU A 322 7.06 42.54 -41.10
CA GLU A 322 7.70 43.80 -40.78
C GLU A 322 8.22 43.91 -39.34
N THR A 323 9.30 44.65 -39.25
CA THR A 323 10.00 45.11 -38.06
C THR A 323 9.08 45.73 -37.00
N ALA A 324 9.09 45.17 -35.78
CA ALA A 324 8.62 45.86 -34.57
C ALA A 324 9.80 46.07 -33.61
N GLU A 325 9.82 47.28 -33.10
CA GLU A 325 10.84 47.94 -32.31
C GLU A 325 11.39 47.19 -31.12
N ARG A 326 12.66 47.39 -30.95
CA ARG A 326 13.55 46.90 -29.91
C ARG A 326 13.25 47.58 -28.59
N ALA A 327 12.69 46.87 -27.60
CA ALA A 327 12.64 47.33 -26.21
C ALA A 327 13.89 46.83 -25.47
N GLU A 328 14.52 47.76 -24.73
CA GLU A 328 15.74 47.51 -23.93
C GLU A 328 15.49 46.56 -22.75
N PRO A 329 16.49 45.75 -22.34
CA PRO A 329 16.33 44.85 -21.21
C PRO A 329 16.47 45.59 -19.88
N ALA A 330 15.52 45.38 -18.97
CA ALA A 330 15.56 45.88 -17.59
C ALA A 330 16.64 45.13 -16.78
N GLU A 331 17.41 45.93 -16.06
CA GLU A 331 18.50 45.61 -15.16
C GLU A 331 18.02 44.68 -14.03
N GLN A 332 18.65 43.52 -13.89
CA GLN A 332 18.39 42.55 -12.81
C GLN A 332 19.03 43.05 -11.52
N ALA A 333 18.20 43.29 -10.50
CA ALA A 333 18.65 43.59 -9.13
C ALA A 333 19.19 42.31 -8.47
N GLU A 334 20.41 42.39 -7.94
CA GLU A 334 21.04 41.34 -7.11
C GLU A 334 20.26 41.11 -5.82
N PRO A 335 20.11 39.87 -5.36
CA PRO A 335 19.52 39.58 -4.04
C PRO A 335 20.54 39.91 -2.93
N ALA A 336 20.10 40.70 -1.95
CA ALA A 336 20.86 41.03 -0.75
C ALA A 336 21.18 39.81 0.08
N GLN A 337 22.44 39.65 0.50
CA GLN A 337 22.88 38.63 1.44
C GLN A 337 22.40 38.99 2.86
N PRO A 338 22.01 38.00 3.68
CA PRO A 338 21.68 38.23 5.09
C PRO A 338 22.98 38.48 5.89
N GLU A 339 22.99 39.55 6.65
CA GLU A 339 24.05 39.86 7.62
C GLU A 339 24.06 38.86 8.77
N MET A 340 25.23 38.29 9.05
CA MET A 340 25.47 37.47 10.24
C MET A 340 25.69 38.36 11.47
N PRO A 341 25.10 38.04 12.63
CA PRO A 341 25.36 38.77 13.87
C PRO A 341 26.80 38.55 14.34
N GLN A 342 27.46 39.64 14.75
CA GLN A 342 28.79 39.62 15.35
C GLN A 342 28.71 39.07 16.79
N PRO A 343 29.73 38.36 17.26
CA PRO A 343 29.78 37.88 18.65
C PRO A 343 30.14 39.03 19.63
N ASP A 344 29.38 39.07 20.72
CA ASP A 344 29.60 40.02 21.83
C ASP A 344 30.96 39.82 22.50
N ALA A 345 31.61 40.90 22.84
CA ALA A 345 32.84 40.96 23.55
C ALA A 345 32.67 40.59 25.06
N PRO A 346 33.64 39.97 25.72
CA PRO A 346 33.48 39.56 27.11
C PRO A 346 33.54 40.77 28.06
N GLU A 347 32.55 40.87 28.95
CA GLU A 347 32.58 41.79 30.12
C GLU A 347 33.66 41.37 31.10
N GLN A 348 34.50 42.33 31.46
CA GLN A 348 35.45 42.25 32.57
C GLN A 348 34.68 42.47 33.88
N GLN A 349 34.75 41.49 34.77
CA GLN A 349 34.32 41.65 36.16
C GLN A 349 35.52 42.19 36.99
N ASP A 350 35.29 43.32 37.64
CA ASP A 350 35.96 43.72 38.87
C ASP A 350 35.21 43.19 40.09
#